data_09e463f6a50c72e8629886388782ec68
#
_entry.id   09e463f6a50c72e8629886388782ec68
#
_cell.length_a   1.000
_cell.length_b   1.000
_cell.length_c   1.000
_cell.angle_alpha   90.00
_cell.angle_beta   90.00
_cell.angle_gamma   90.00
#
_symmetry.space_group_name_H-M   'P 1'
#
loop_
_entity.id
_entity.type
_entity.pdbx_description
1 polymer ?
#
loop_
_entity_poly.entity_id
_entity_poly.type
_entity_poly.pdbx_seq_one_letter_code
_entity_poly.pdbx_strand_id
1 'polypeptide(L)'
;MRVERFVVAGVGFLFCCVAAQAAAPPLPAVVAKAVKDTAAICTEVGGKPDTSNAVKRADLNGDGIEDYVIDVGSVNCDGAASVYGDREKGVAVYVGDGKGGATVAFSDMSYGMTLDGTGPAAKLWLSVSGQSCGKPPAKDFASENFCDRPIVWNAKTRKFDFGPVSTVQMVQ
;
A
#
# COMPACT_ATOMS: atom_id res chain seq x y z
N MET A 1 35.93 66.34 26.49
CA MET A 1 35.76 64.90 26.60
C MET A 1 34.80 64.46 25.49
N ARG A 2 35.34 63.84 24.42
CA ARG A 2 34.53 63.26 23.33
C ARG A 2 34.40 61.77 23.59
N VAL A 3 33.15 61.28 23.66
CA VAL A 3 32.85 59.88 23.81
C VAL A 3 32.54 59.30 22.42
N GLU A 4 33.42 58.49 21.89
CA GLU A 4 33.18 57.76 20.66
C GLU A 4 32.31 56.51 20.93
N ARG A 5 31.20 56.40 20.19
CA ARG A 5 30.31 55.24 20.23
C ARG A 5 30.73 54.26 19.14
N PHE A 6 31.26 53.10 19.54
CA PHE A 6 31.47 51.98 18.63
C PHE A 6 30.13 51.27 18.34
N VAL A 7 29.73 51.25 17.07
CA VAL A 7 28.63 50.43 16.58
C VAL A 7 29.16 49.10 16.13
N VAL A 8 28.86 48.04 16.85
CA VAL A 8 29.18 46.67 16.44
C VAL A 8 28.04 46.15 15.57
N ALA A 9 28.27 46.04 14.26
CA ALA A 9 27.36 45.39 13.32
C ALA A 9 27.49 43.87 13.43
N GLY A 10 26.52 43.21 14.02
CA GLY A 10 26.42 41.76 14.09
C GLY A 10 25.92 41.19 12.75
N VAL A 11 26.78 40.49 12.03
CA VAL A 11 26.41 39.73 10.83
C VAL A 11 25.76 38.40 11.29
N GLY A 12 24.44 38.33 11.23
CA GLY A 12 23.68 37.10 11.48
C GLY A 12 23.80 36.16 10.30
N PHE A 13 24.53 35.05 10.45
CA PHE A 13 24.52 33.95 9.49
C PHE A 13 23.20 33.16 9.65
N LEU A 14 22.29 33.31 8.70
CA LEU A 14 21.16 32.40 8.56
C LEU A 14 21.66 31.06 8.01
N PHE A 15 21.75 30.03 8.87
CA PHE A 15 21.93 28.65 8.46
C PHE A 15 20.59 28.14 7.89
N CYS A 16 20.41 28.11 6.58
CA CYS A 16 19.36 27.35 5.91
C CYS A 16 19.67 25.86 6.06
N CYS A 17 19.01 25.20 7.02
CA CYS A 17 18.97 23.74 7.08
C CYS A 17 18.16 23.22 5.89
N VAL A 18 18.82 22.84 4.81
CA VAL A 18 18.18 22.04 3.74
C VAL A 18 18.04 20.63 4.30
N ALA A 19 16.81 20.27 4.68
CA ALA A 19 16.48 18.89 5.03
C ALA A 19 16.62 18.05 3.75
N ALA A 20 17.69 17.28 3.64
CA ALA A 20 17.82 16.26 2.61
C ALA A 20 16.72 15.22 2.81
N GLN A 21 15.75 15.17 1.90
CA GLN A 21 14.77 14.06 1.88
C GLN A 21 15.54 12.78 1.57
N ALA A 22 15.66 11.91 2.58
CA ALA A 22 16.23 10.60 2.38
C ALA A 22 15.33 9.83 1.39
N ALA A 23 15.96 9.27 0.34
CA ALA A 23 15.25 8.38 -0.57
C ALA A 23 14.67 7.19 0.20
N ALA A 24 13.47 6.75 -0.17
CA ALA A 24 12.85 5.59 0.46
C ALA A 24 13.80 4.37 0.33
N PRO A 25 13.90 3.52 1.36
CA PRO A 25 14.77 2.35 1.31
C PRO A 25 14.37 1.42 0.17
N PRO A 26 15.32 0.63 -0.39
CA PRO A 26 15.02 -0.30 -1.46
C PRO A 26 14.00 -1.35 -1.01
N LEU A 27 13.20 -1.85 -1.95
CA LEU A 27 12.24 -2.93 -1.68
C LEU A 27 12.97 -4.25 -1.36
N PRO A 28 12.46 -5.08 -0.44
CA PRO A 28 12.90 -6.44 -0.28
C PRO A 28 12.87 -7.20 -1.61
N ALA A 29 13.83 -8.11 -1.83
CA ALA A 29 13.98 -8.80 -3.12
C ALA A 29 12.71 -9.54 -3.56
N VAL A 30 11.96 -10.13 -2.62
CA VAL A 30 10.69 -10.83 -2.91
C VAL A 30 9.60 -9.87 -3.38
N VAL A 31 9.52 -8.67 -2.79
CA VAL A 31 8.56 -7.63 -3.19
C VAL A 31 8.93 -7.07 -4.56
N ALA A 32 10.21 -6.74 -4.76
CA ALA A 32 10.72 -6.25 -6.04
C ALA A 32 10.48 -7.27 -7.17
N LYS A 33 10.67 -8.56 -6.87
CA LYS A 33 10.37 -9.65 -7.83
C LYS A 33 8.88 -9.67 -8.18
N ALA A 34 8.00 -9.61 -7.22
CA ALA A 34 6.56 -9.65 -7.47
C ALA A 34 6.07 -8.45 -8.30
N VAL A 35 6.61 -7.25 -8.06
CA VAL A 35 6.35 -6.08 -8.91
C VAL A 35 6.85 -6.31 -10.34
N LYS A 36 8.04 -6.88 -10.50
CA LYS A 36 8.62 -7.20 -11.81
C LYS A 36 7.77 -8.27 -12.54
N ASP A 37 7.33 -9.29 -11.85
CA ASP A 37 6.48 -10.34 -12.42
C ASP A 37 5.13 -9.74 -12.89
N THR A 38 4.54 -8.84 -12.11
CA THR A 38 3.33 -8.10 -12.52
C THR A 38 3.58 -7.25 -13.76
N ALA A 39 4.70 -6.52 -13.82
CA ALA A 39 5.06 -5.73 -15.00
C ALA A 39 5.27 -6.61 -16.25
N ALA A 40 5.82 -7.81 -16.09
CA ALA A 40 6.06 -8.75 -17.18
C ALA A 40 4.74 -9.16 -17.88
N ILE A 41 3.65 -9.37 -17.14
CA ILE A 41 2.33 -9.69 -17.69
C ILE A 41 1.89 -8.63 -18.72
N CYS A 42 2.08 -7.34 -18.42
CA CYS A 42 1.79 -6.23 -19.33
C CYS A 42 2.70 -6.27 -20.57
N THR A 43 4.00 -6.50 -20.35
CA THR A 43 4.99 -6.51 -21.43
C THR A 43 4.76 -7.68 -22.39
N GLU A 44 4.36 -8.86 -21.91
CA GLU A 44 4.09 -10.06 -22.70
C GLU A 44 2.96 -9.87 -23.71
N VAL A 45 2.02 -8.97 -23.41
CA VAL A 45 0.94 -8.61 -24.36
C VAL A 45 1.26 -7.35 -25.18
N GLY A 46 2.50 -6.87 -25.13
CA GLY A 46 2.95 -5.72 -25.92
C GLY A 46 2.64 -4.35 -25.28
N GLY A 47 2.15 -4.32 -24.02
CA GLY A 47 1.89 -3.10 -23.29
C GLY A 47 3.13 -2.51 -22.61
N LYS A 48 3.00 -1.29 -22.09
CA LYS A 48 4.03 -0.60 -21.31
C LYS A 48 3.57 -0.48 -19.85
N PRO A 49 4.21 -1.22 -18.90
CA PRO A 49 3.80 -1.18 -17.52
C PRO A 49 4.30 0.09 -16.81
N ASP A 50 3.41 0.72 -16.03
CA ASP A 50 3.77 1.69 -15.00
C ASP A 50 3.42 1.11 -13.63
N THR A 51 4.44 0.79 -12.85
CA THR A 51 4.34 0.21 -11.52
C THR A 51 4.66 1.20 -10.40
N SER A 52 4.76 2.48 -10.70
CA SER A 52 5.19 3.53 -9.75
C SER A 52 4.31 3.58 -8.49
N ASN A 53 3.03 3.23 -8.62
CA ASN A 53 2.05 3.21 -7.53
C ASN A 53 1.69 1.80 -7.03
N ALA A 54 2.35 0.75 -7.54
CA ALA A 54 2.03 -0.64 -7.23
C ALA A 54 2.29 -1.04 -5.78
N VAL A 55 3.24 -0.37 -5.09
CA VAL A 55 3.62 -0.72 -3.72
C VAL A 55 3.23 0.39 -2.76
N LYS A 56 2.47 0.01 -1.73
CA LYS A 56 2.22 0.85 -0.55
C LYS A 56 3.05 0.30 0.62
N ARG A 57 3.42 1.18 1.55
CA ARG A 57 4.25 0.85 2.72
C ARG A 57 3.55 1.30 3.99
N ALA A 58 3.45 0.41 4.98
CA ALA A 58 2.86 0.70 6.28
C ALA A 58 3.26 -0.40 7.28
N ASP A 59 3.15 -0.13 8.57
CA ASP A 59 3.21 -1.16 9.61
C ASP A 59 1.78 -1.68 9.84
N LEU A 60 1.45 -2.83 9.24
CA LEU A 60 0.11 -3.41 9.27
C LEU A 60 -0.10 -4.41 10.40
N ASN A 61 1.00 -4.96 10.95
CA ASN A 61 0.96 -5.94 12.02
C ASN A 61 1.28 -5.35 13.41
N GLY A 62 1.69 -4.07 13.48
CA GLY A 62 1.96 -3.33 14.71
C GLY A 62 3.29 -3.64 15.36
N ASP A 63 4.26 -4.19 14.62
CA ASP A 63 5.58 -4.56 15.17
C ASP A 63 6.65 -3.46 15.02
N GLY A 64 6.29 -2.32 14.41
CA GLY A 64 7.18 -1.18 14.16
C GLY A 64 8.09 -1.36 12.95
N ILE A 65 7.92 -2.43 12.17
CA ILE A 65 8.65 -2.71 10.94
C ILE A 65 7.74 -2.41 9.75
N GLU A 66 8.32 -1.91 8.68
CA GLU A 66 7.58 -1.60 7.46
C GLU A 66 7.15 -2.88 6.74
N ASP A 67 5.85 -3.00 6.47
CA ASP A 67 5.24 -4.00 5.61
C ASP A 67 4.95 -3.42 4.23
N TYR A 68 4.72 -4.29 3.25
CA TYR A 68 4.54 -3.91 1.85
C TYR A 68 3.25 -4.48 1.30
N VAL A 69 2.42 -3.63 0.70
CA VAL A 69 1.22 -4.04 -0.02
C VAL A 69 1.47 -3.90 -1.50
N ILE A 70 1.34 -4.96 -2.27
CA ILE A 70 1.28 -4.89 -3.74
C ILE A 70 -0.18 -4.79 -4.14
N ASP A 71 -0.50 -3.69 -4.83
CA ASP A 71 -1.81 -3.40 -5.39
C ASP A 71 -1.72 -3.44 -6.92
N VAL A 72 -2.15 -4.54 -7.50
CA VAL A 72 -2.18 -4.71 -8.96
C VAL A 72 -3.19 -3.73 -9.61
N GLY A 73 -4.21 -3.28 -8.86
CA GLY A 73 -5.16 -2.27 -9.31
C GLY A 73 -4.53 -0.90 -9.55
N SER A 74 -3.40 -0.61 -8.90
CA SER A 74 -2.61 0.62 -9.09
C SER A 74 -1.54 0.50 -10.19
N VAL A 75 -1.45 -0.63 -10.88
CA VAL A 75 -0.54 -0.83 -12.03
C VAL A 75 -1.26 -0.43 -13.31
N ASN A 76 -0.69 0.52 -14.04
CA ASN A 76 -1.18 0.87 -15.37
C ASN A 76 -0.43 0.08 -16.45
N CYS A 77 -1.15 -0.45 -17.43
CA CYS A 77 -0.59 -1.09 -18.61
C CYS A 77 -1.03 -0.31 -19.86
N ASP A 78 -0.20 0.60 -20.35
CA ASP A 78 -0.48 1.36 -21.55
C ASP A 78 -0.50 0.42 -22.76
N GLY A 79 -1.58 0.47 -23.53
CA GLY A 79 -1.85 -0.41 -24.67
C GLY A 79 -2.57 -1.72 -24.31
N ALA A 80 -2.76 -2.08 -23.03
CA ALA A 80 -3.46 -3.30 -22.62
C ALA A 80 -4.14 -3.13 -21.24
N ALA A 81 -5.06 -2.17 -21.10
CA ALA A 81 -5.63 -1.73 -19.83
C ALA A 81 -6.30 -2.85 -19.01
N SER A 82 -6.89 -3.88 -19.65
CA SER A 82 -7.58 -4.97 -18.95
C SER A 82 -6.72 -6.22 -18.72
N VAL A 83 -5.42 -6.16 -18.97
CA VAL A 83 -4.52 -7.33 -18.83
C VAL A 83 -4.51 -7.92 -17.41
N TYR A 84 -4.74 -7.09 -16.41
CA TYR A 84 -4.82 -7.50 -15.00
C TYR A 84 -6.25 -7.88 -14.54
N GLY A 85 -7.18 -8.06 -15.47
CA GLY A 85 -8.61 -8.31 -15.22
C GLY A 85 -9.44 -7.03 -15.31
N ASP A 86 -10.74 -7.18 -15.53
CA ASP A 86 -11.66 -6.05 -15.71
C ASP A 86 -12.29 -5.58 -14.41
N ARG A 87 -12.34 -6.41 -13.40
CA ARG A 87 -13.05 -6.17 -12.13
C ARG A 87 -12.12 -6.28 -10.93
N GLU A 88 -11.91 -7.50 -10.46
CA GLU A 88 -11.00 -7.77 -9.35
C GLU A 88 -9.55 -7.71 -9.79
N LYS A 89 -8.71 -7.22 -8.91
CA LYS A 89 -7.26 -7.11 -9.06
C LYS A 89 -6.57 -7.83 -7.90
N GLY A 90 -5.40 -8.36 -8.16
CA GLY A 90 -4.59 -8.99 -7.11
C GLY A 90 -4.13 -7.98 -6.06
N VAL A 91 -4.22 -8.38 -4.80
CA VAL A 91 -3.63 -7.67 -3.67
C VAL A 91 -2.80 -8.66 -2.87
N ALA A 92 -1.55 -8.30 -2.54
CA ALA A 92 -0.70 -9.12 -1.70
C ALA A 92 -0.02 -8.28 -0.61
N VAL A 93 0.07 -8.84 0.60
CA VAL A 93 0.77 -8.21 1.73
C VAL A 93 2.00 -9.04 2.08
N TYR A 94 3.13 -8.35 2.20
CA TYR A 94 4.41 -8.91 2.61
C TYR A 94 4.82 -8.27 3.94
N VAL A 95 5.00 -9.08 4.97
CA VAL A 95 5.48 -8.63 6.28
C VAL A 95 7.00 -8.53 6.25
N GLY A 96 7.52 -7.36 6.59
CA GLY A 96 8.95 -7.09 6.71
C GLY A 96 9.60 -7.81 7.88
N ASP A 97 10.89 -8.08 7.78
CA ASP A 97 11.67 -8.75 8.85
C ASP A 97 12.63 -7.79 9.58
N GLY A 98 12.63 -6.50 9.22
CA GLY A 98 13.54 -5.48 9.74
C GLY A 98 15.00 -5.64 9.32
N LYS A 99 15.32 -6.63 8.47
CA LYS A 99 16.68 -6.94 7.98
C LYS A 99 16.80 -6.81 6.47
N GLY A 100 15.79 -6.20 5.83
CA GLY A 100 15.72 -6.02 4.38
C GLY A 100 15.04 -7.18 3.64
N GLY A 101 14.51 -8.18 4.36
CA GLY A 101 13.68 -9.24 3.82
C GLY A 101 12.20 -9.01 4.10
N ALA A 102 11.35 -9.79 3.42
CA ALA A 102 9.92 -9.84 3.69
C ALA A 102 9.33 -11.21 3.33
N THR A 103 8.17 -11.53 3.91
CA THR A 103 7.47 -12.81 3.66
C THR A 103 6.00 -12.53 3.34
N VAL A 104 5.46 -13.20 2.30
CA VAL A 104 4.05 -13.07 1.94
C VAL A 104 3.16 -13.57 3.10
N ALA A 105 2.27 -12.69 3.57
CA ALA A 105 1.37 -12.95 4.67
C ALA A 105 -0.11 -12.91 4.28
N PHE A 106 -0.43 -12.39 3.10
CA PHE A 106 -1.77 -12.36 2.51
C PHE A 106 -1.69 -12.29 1.00
N SER A 107 -2.64 -12.92 0.31
CA SER A 107 -2.84 -12.72 -1.13
C SER A 107 -4.26 -13.08 -1.49
N ASP A 108 -4.98 -12.18 -2.14
CA ASP A 108 -6.36 -12.38 -2.60
C ASP A 108 -6.69 -11.44 -3.77
N MET A 109 -7.89 -11.59 -4.32
CA MET A 109 -8.47 -10.68 -5.32
C MET A 109 -9.39 -9.68 -4.63
N SER A 110 -9.42 -8.44 -5.16
CA SER A 110 -10.25 -7.37 -4.61
C SER A 110 -10.72 -6.43 -5.71
N TYR A 111 -11.91 -5.85 -5.54
CA TYR A 111 -12.43 -4.79 -6.42
C TYR A 111 -11.75 -3.43 -6.18
N GLY A 112 -11.05 -3.29 -5.08
CA GLY A 112 -10.29 -2.11 -4.70
C GLY A 112 -9.65 -2.27 -3.33
N MET A 113 -8.72 -1.39 -3.01
CA MET A 113 -8.11 -1.37 -1.68
C MET A 113 -7.95 0.06 -1.16
N THR A 114 -8.05 0.21 0.14
CA THR A 114 -7.77 1.45 0.85
C THR A 114 -6.83 1.18 2.01
N LEU A 115 -5.70 1.90 2.03
CA LEU A 115 -4.80 1.93 3.17
C LEU A 115 -5.16 3.16 4.01
N ASP A 116 -5.70 2.93 5.20
CA ASP A 116 -6.14 3.98 6.13
C ASP A 116 -5.18 4.07 7.32
N GLY A 117 -4.83 5.31 7.70
CA GLY A 117 -3.90 5.57 8.79
C GLY A 117 -2.42 5.40 8.42
N THR A 118 -1.57 5.55 9.42
CA THR A 118 -0.11 5.45 9.32
C THR A 118 0.49 4.74 10.53
N GLY A 119 1.71 4.22 10.41
CA GLY A 119 2.41 3.50 11.46
C GLY A 119 1.61 2.31 11.98
N PRO A 120 1.69 1.95 13.26
CA PRO A 120 1.04 0.76 13.83
C PRO A 120 -0.51 0.85 13.88
N ALA A 121 -1.08 2.00 13.53
CA ALA A 121 -2.53 2.19 13.41
C ALA A 121 -3.03 1.98 11.97
N ALA A 122 -2.14 1.72 11.01
CA ALA A 122 -2.51 1.50 9.63
C ALA A 122 -3.42 0.28 9.47
N LYS A 123 -4.46 0.42 8.64
CA LYS A 123 -5.42 -0.64 8.33
C LYS A 123 -5.56 -0.76 6.83
N LEU A 124 -5.55 -1.99 6.35
CA LEU A 124 -5.83 -2.30 4.96
C LEU A 124 -7.26 -2.80 4.84
N TRP A 125 -8.05 -2.10 4.02
CA TRP A 125 -9.42 -2.44 3.67
C TRP A 125 -9.44 -2.93 2.24
N LEU A 126 -10.15 -4.02 1.98
CA LEU A 126 -10.34 -4.59 0.66
C LEU A 126 -11.82 -4.55 0.28
N SER A 127 -12.11 -4.00 -0.89
CA SER A 127 -13.45 -4.03 -1.46
C SER A 127 -13.74 -5.44 -1.97
N VAL A 128 -14.73 -6.08 -1.36
CA VAL A 128 -15.18 -7.44 -1.65
C VAL A 128 -16.68 -7.46 -1.89
N SER A 129 -17.24 -8.60 -2.27
CA SER A 129 -18.66 -8.69 -2.60
C SER A 129 -19.36 -9.89 -1.95
N GLY A 130 -20.69 -9.88 -2.00
CA GLY A 130 -21.60 -10.97 -1.68
C GLY A 130 -21.34 -11.61 -0.33
N GLN A 131 -20.97 -12.88 -0.32
CA GLN A 131 -20.74 -13.65 0.90
C GLN A 131 -19.63 -13.08 1.77
N SER A 132 -18.62 -12.47 1.15
CA SER A 132 -17.56 -11.78 1.90
C SER A 132 -18.07 -10.57 2.67
N CYS A 133 -19.21 -10.01 2.27
CA CYS A 133 -19.94 -8.93 2.97
C CYS A 133 -21.02 -9.46 3.92
N GLY A 134 -21.16 -10.77 4.09
CA GLY A 134 -22.27 -11.38 4.85
C GLY A 134 -23.63 -11.27 4.14
N LYS A 135 -23.62 -11.11 2.81
CA LYS A 135 -24.81 -11.06 1.97
C LYS A 135 -24.95 -12.35 1.15
N PRO A 136 -26.18 -12.75 0.77
CA PRO A 136 -26.34 -13.85 -0.17
C PRO A 136 -25.72 -13.50 -1.52
N PRO A 137 -25.30 -14.50 -2.34
CA PRO A 137 -24.80 -14.24 -3.67
C PRO A 137 -25.85 -13.55 -4.53
N ALA A 138 -25.44 -12.57 -5.29
CA ALA A 138 -26.29 -11.87 -6.25
C ALA A 138 -26.60 -12.76 -7.47
N LYS A 139 -27.68 -12.44 -8.18
CA LYS A 139 -28.05 -13.14 -9.42
C LYS A 139 -27.14 -12.72 -10.60
N ASP A 140 -26.68 -11.48 -10.57
CA ASP A 140 -25.83 -10.87 -11.58
C ASP A 140 -24.97 -9.78 -10.94
N PHE A 141 -23.97 -9.30 -11.68
CA PHE A 141 -23.05 -8.29 -11.19
C PHE A 141 -23.73 -6.95 -10.86
N ALA A 142 -24.78 -6.58 -11.58
CA ALA A 142 -25.48 -5.31 -11.36
C ALA A 142 -26.25 -5.29 -10.01
N SER A 143 -26.61 -6.47 -9.50
CA SER A 143 -27.28 -6.63 -8.20
C SER A 143 -26.33 -7.01 -7.08
N GLU A 144 -25.00 -7.05 -7.33
CA GLU A 144 -24.00 -7.42 -6.35
C GLU A 144 -23.90 -6.41 -5.21
N ASN A 145 -23.71 -6.92 -3.98
CA ASN A 145 -23.48 -6.08 -2.81
C ASN A 145 -21.97 -6.00 -2.56
N PHE A 146 -21.45 -4.79 -2.50
CA PHE A 146 -20.05 -4.52 -2.21
C PHE A 146 -19.86 -3.97 -0.80
N CYS A 147 -18.76 -4.30 -0.19
CA CYS A 147 -18.33 -3.74 1.08
C CYS A 147 -16.81 -3.66 1.17
N ASP A 148 -16.32 -2.76 1.99
CA ASP A 148 -14.94 -2.75 2.40
C ASP A 148 -14.78 -3.60 3.66
N ARG A 149 -13.91 -4.58 3.60
CA ARG A 149 -13.62 -5.51 4.68
C ARG A 149 -12.16 -5.38 5.10
N PRO A 150 -11.87 -5.16 6.41
CA PRO A 150 -10.50 -5.04 6.85
C PRO A 150 -9.82 -6.41 6.84
N ILE A 151 -8.51 -6.43 6.59
CA ILE A 151 -7.69 -7.57 6.96
C ILE A 151 -7.09 -7.35 8.34
N VAL A 152 -6.91 -8.41 9.10
CA VAL A 152 -6.42 -8.40 10.47
C VAL A 152 -5.27 -9.37 10.64
N TRP A 153 -4.24 -8.97 11.40
CA TRP A 153 -3.08 -9.80 11.69
C TRP A 153 -3.41 -10.92 12.68
N ASN A 154 -3.00 -12.12 12.34
CA ASN A 154 -3.06 -13.29 13.22
C ASN A 154 -1.63 -13.68 13.62
N ALA A 155 -1.23 -13.28 14.83
CA ALA A 155 0.12 -13.51 15.33
C ALA A 155 0.49 -15.01 15.48
N LYS A 156 -0.51 -15.91 15.62
CA LYS A 156 -0.25 -17.36 15.74
C LYS A 156 0.14 -17.97 14.40
N THR A 157 -0.56 -17.61 13.33
CA THR A 157 -0.32 -18.11 11.98
C THR A 157 0.71 -17.27 11.22
N ARG A 158 0.99 -16.06 11.70
CA ARG A 158 1.80 -15.04 11.00
C ARG A 158 1.24 -14.73 9.60
N LYS A 159 -0.07 -14.63 9.52
CA LYS A 159 -0.83 -14.30 8.32
C LYS A 159 -1.86 -13.21 8.62
N PHE A 160 -2.28 -12.50 7.57
CA PHE A 160 -3.49 -11.73 7.65
C PHE A 160 -4.67 -12.60 7.20
N ASP A 161 -5.80 -12.38 7.85
CA ASP A 161 -7.09 -12.96 7.51
C ASP A 161 -8.11 -11.83 7.35
N PHE A 162 -9.19 -12.05 6.61
CA PHE A 162 -10.29 -11.10 6.62
C PHE A 162 -10.86 -10.94 8.04
N GLY A 163 -11.06 -9.71 8.46
CA GLY A 163 -11.74 -9.39 9.71
C GLY A 163 -13.17 -9.96 9.76
N PRO A 164 -13.81 -10.01 10.93
CA PRO A 164 -15.18 -10.47 11.05
C PRO A 164 -16.15 -9.72 10.12
N VAL A 165 -17.16 -10.41 9.58
CA VAL A 165 -18.20 -9.79 8.74
C VAL A 165 -18.92 -8.64 9.45
N SER A 166 -18.98 -8.65 10.79
CA SER A 166 -19.55 -7.56 11.60
C SER A 166 -18.76 -6.25 11.51
N THR A 167 -17.54 -6.26 10.95
CA THR A 167 -16.67 -5.08 10.82
C THR A 167 -16.69 -4.46 9.42
N VAL A 168 -17.45 -5.02 8.49
CA VAL A 168 -17.53 -4.50 7.11
C VAL A 168 -18.20 -3.14 7.05
N GLN A 169 -17.78 -2.32 6.10
CA GLN A 169 -18.40 -1.05 5.74
C GLN A 169 -19.07 -1.22 4.37
N MET A 170 -20.40 -1.09 4.32
CA MET A 170 -21.12 -1.23 3.04
C MET A 170 -20.80 -0.04 2.13
N VAL A 171 -20.43 -0.34 0.88
CA VAL A 171 -20.27 0.68 -0.16
C VAL A 171 -21.66 1.12 -0.61
N GLN A 172 -21.92 2.44 -0.60
CA GLN A 172 -23.18 3.05 -1.01
C GLN A 172 -23.19 3.34 -2.52
#